data_36e25d8138bdf438ee9dc22afb07c8fa
#
_entry.id   36e25d8138bdf438ee9dc22afb07c8fa
#
_cell.length_a   1.000
_cell.length_b   1.000
_cell.length_c   1.000
_cell.angle_alpha   90.00
_cell.angle_beta   90.00
_cell.angle_gamma   90.00
#
_symmetry.space_group_name_H-M   'P 1'
#
loop_
_entity.id
_entity.type
_entity.pdbx_description
1 polymer ?
#
loop_
_entity_poly.entity_id
_entity_poly.type
_entity_poly.pdbx_seq_one_letter_code
_entity_poly.pdbx_strand_id
1 'polypeptide(L)'
;ILNQFISFMRDGSDEEPQETNVNTLLQELVTQFKPLDIRFTPQELPLIQARSMSLKRLIGNLINNSKRYGAEPVELSAQIEQDRLLIKVADHGEGIPEDQIEDLMQPFVRGNSARTVQGSGLGLAIVKRIVDIHSGELYIHNGPEGGLEAIISLPIHQAEPEQTATPTTLDKIRQSITGHF
;
A
#
# COMPACT_ATOMS: atom_id res chain seq x y z
N ILE A 1 -11.59 -4.62 20.13
CA ILE A 1 -12.40 -5.01 18.95
C ILE A 1 -13.17 -3.80 18.42
N LEU A 2 -13.96 -3.08 19.24
CA LEU A 2 -14.76 -1.94 18.78
C LEU A 2 -13.91 -0.82 18.16
N ASN A 3 -12.80 -0.43 18.80
CA ASN A 3 -11.89 0.58 18.27
C ASN A 3 -11.23 0.15 16.95
N GLN A 4 -10.92 -1.13 16.78
CA GLN A 4 -10.37 -1.68 15.54
C GLN A 4 -11.43 -1.72 14.44
N PHE A 5 -12.70 -1.99 14.78
CA PHE A 5 -13.81 -1.94 13.85
C PHE A 5 -14.11 -0.50 13.40
N ILE A 6 -14.14 0.47 14.33
CA ILE A 6 -14.31 1.89 14.00
C ILE A 6 -13.15 2.37 13.11
N SER A 7 -11.93 1.93 13.41
CA SER A 7 -10.77 2.19 12.59
C SER A 7 -10.90 1.56 11.20
N PHE A 8 -11.40 0.33 11.09
CA PHE A 8 -11.71 -0.32 9.82
C PHE A 8 -12.74 0.45 8.98
N MET A 9 -13.77 1.01 9.62
CA MET A 9 -14.82 1.79 8.94
C MET A 9 -14.34 3.17 8.47
N ARG A 10 -13.34 3.77 9.14
CA ARG A 10 -12.76 5.08 8.81
C ARG A 10 -11.58 5.03 7.84
N ASP A 11 -11.23 3.86 7.32
CA ASP A 11 -10.00 3.65 6.59
C ASP A 11 -9.94 4.34 5.23
N GLY A 12 -9.22 5.44 5.20
CA GLY A 12 -8.63 6.01 3.99
C GLY A 12 -9.60 6.73 3.04
N SER A 13 -10.92 6.64 3.23
CA SER A 13 -11.89 7.34 2.37
C SER A 13 -11.79 8.86 2.49
N ASP A 14 -11.39 9.35 3.67
CA ASP A 14 -11.33 10.78 3.99
C ASP A 14 -9.92 11.38 3.78
N GLU A 15 -8.92 10.53 3.45
CA GLU A 15 -7.56 10.98 3.17
C GLU A 15 -7.43 11.40 1.71
N GLU A 16 -7.09 12.67 1.48
CA GLU A 16 -6.81 13.17 0.13
C GLU A 16 -5.47 12.62 -0.38
N PRO A 17 -5.39 12.23 -1.67
CA PRO A 17 -4.12 11.87 -2.28
C PRO A 17 -3.13 13.03 -2.23
N GLN A 18 -1.89 12.74 -1.92
CA GLN A 18 -0.79 13.70 -1.88
C GLN A 18 0.46 13.13 -2.54
N GLU A 19 1.35 14.02 -2.94
CA GLU A 19 2.64 13.62 -3.47
C GLU A 19 3.42 12.79 -2.45
N THR A 20 3.75 11.57 -2.83
CA THR A 20 4.29 10.56 -1.92
C THR A 20 5.56 9.94 -2.50
N ASN A 21 6.64 9.98 -1.70
CA ASN A 21 7.85 9.21 -1.97
C ASN A 21 7.71 7.81 -1.36
N VAL A 22 7.51 6.81 -2.21
CA VAL A 22 7.28 5.42 -1.77
C VAL A 22 8.49 4.86 -1.03
N ASN A 23 9.72 5.13 -1.48
CA ASN A 23 10.93 4.64 -0.82
C ASN A 23 11.04 5.17 0.62
N THR A 24 10.77 6.47 0.82
CA THR A 24 10.78 7.07 2.16
C THR A 24 9.74 6.40 3.07
N LEU A 25 8.53 6.20 2.56
CA LEU A 25 7.46 5.53 3.28
C LEU A 25 7.84 4.10 3.69
N LEU A 26 8.43 3.32 2.78
CA LEU A 26 8.87 1.95 3.07
C LEU A 26 10.04 1.93 4.06
N GLN A 27 10.99 2.84 3.94
CA GLN A 27 12.13 2.94 4.86
C GLN A 27 11.70 3.31 6.29
N GLU A 28 10.67 4.16 6.43
CA GLU A 28 10.08 4.47 7.73
C GLU A 28 9.45 3.22 8.37
N LEU A 29 8.74 2.41 7.58
CA LEU A 29 8.17 1.14 8.06
C LEU A 29 9.28 0.15 8.49
N VAL A 30 10.33 -0.01 7.69
CA VAL A 30 11.49 -0.85 8.07
C VAL A 30 12.04 -0.42 9.43
N THR A 31 12.15 0.89 9.65
CA THR A 31 12.64 1.44 10.92
C THR A 31 11.67 1.20 12.07
N GLN A 32 10.37 1.38 11.83
CA GLN A 32 9.31 1.20 12.82
C GLN A 32 9.19 -0.26 13.32
N PHE A 33 9.43 -1.22 12.43
CA PHE A 33 9.26 -2.63 12.75
C PHE A 33 10.50 -3.30 13.34
N LYS A 34 11.59 -2.58 13.58
CA LYS A 34 12.76 -3.14 14.30
C LYS A 34 12.34 -3.77 15.64
N PRO A 35 12.93 -4.88 16.07
CA PRO A 35 14.09 -5.59 15.50
C PRO A 35 13.78 -6.63 14.42
N LEU A 36 12.57 -6.68 13.83
CA LEU A 36 12.22 -7.62 12.75
C LEU A 36 13.21 -7.46 11.58
N ASP A 37 13.75 -8.57 11.06
CA ASP A 37 14.62 -8.58 9.88
C ASP A 37 13.80 -8.33 8.61
N ILE A 38 13.73 -7.07 8.18
CA ILE A 38 13.08 -6.67 6.93
C ILE A 38 14.15 -6.29 5.92
N ARG A 39 14.21 -7.03 4.82
CA ARG A 39 15.10 -6.77 3.70
C ARG A 39 14.42 -5.89 2.67
N PHE A 40 14.88 -4.65 2.59
CA PHE A 40 14.37 -3.67 1.64
C PHE A 40 15.51 -3.03 0.87
N THR A 41 15.46 -3.11 -0.46
CA THR A 41 16.40 -2.42 -1.35
C THR A 41 15.60 -1.37 -2.14
N PRO A 42 15.83 -0.07 -1.90
CA PRO A 42 15.17 0.99 -2.64
C PRO A 42 15.44 0.89 -4.15
N GLN A 43 14.43 1.14 -4.95
CA GLN A 43 14.49 1.25 -6.40
C GLN A 43 14.35 2.72 -6.81
N GLU A 44 14.69 3.06 -8.03
CA GLU A 44 14.42 4.39 -8.56
C GLU A 44 12.92 4.51 -8.89
N LEU A 45 12.18 5.25 -8.06
CA LEU A 45 10.73 5.43 -8.18
C LEU A 45 10.41 6.93 -8.25
N PRO A 46 9.49 7.35 -9.14
CA PRO A 46 8.99 8.71 -9.15
C PRO A 46 8.12 8.99 -7.91
N LEU A 47 7.84 10.26 -7.66
CA LEU A 47 6.79 10.66 -6.76
C LEU A 47 5.43 10.29 -7.37
N ILE A 48 4.52 9.78 -6.56
CA ILE A 48 3.18 9.40 -6.98
C ILE A 48 2.12 10.11 -6.15
N GLN A 49 0.91 10.27 -6.70
CA GLN A 49 -0.24 10.72 -5.94
C GLN A 49 -0.85 9.54 -5.19
N ALA A 50 -0.76 9.54 -3.86
CA ALA A 50 -1.27 8.45 -3.03
C ALA A 50 -1.74 8.93 -1.67
N ARG A 51 -2.63 8.15 -1.04
CA ARG A 51 -3.02 8.31 0.36
C ARG A 51 -1.94 7.64 1.23
N SER A 52 -0.95 8.43 1.63
CA SER A 52 0.29 7.92 2.24
C SER A 52 0.07 7.22 3.58
N MET A 53 -0.85 7.71 4.41
CA MET A 53 -1.18 7.06 5.69
C MET A 53 -1.91 5.73 5.49
N SER A 54 -2.82 5.68 4.51
CA SER A 54 -3.50 4.45 4.11
C SER A 54 -2.51 3.42 3.58
N LEU A 55 -1.54 3.84 2.74
CA LEU A 55 -0.48 2.94 2.25
C LEU A 55 0.40 2.42 3.39
N LYS A 56 0.84 3.29 4.32
CA LYS A 56 1.59 2.86 5.52
C LYS A 56 0.83 1.81 6.31
N ARG A 57 -0.47 2.03 6.49
CA ARG A 57 -1.32 1.11 7.24
C ARG A 57 -1.50 -0.23 6.52
N LEU A 58 -1.71 -0.20 5.20
CA LEU A 58 -1.82 -1.40 4.38
C LEU A 58 -0.55 -2.25 4.52
N ILE A 59 0.62 -1.67 4.24
CA ILE A 59 1.90 -2.38 4.28
C ILE A 59 2.24 -2.82 5.71
N GLY A 60 1.98 -1.96 6.70
CA GLY A 60 2.16 -2.29 8.11
C GLY A 60 1.30 -3.48 8.57
N ASN A 61 0.07 -3.66 8.03
CA ASN A 61 -0.75 -4.85 8.30
C ASN A 61 -0.13 -6.11 7.70
N LEU A 62 0.42 -6.04 6.49
CA LEU A 62 1.12 -7.18 5.88
C LEU A 62 2.37 -7.56 6.67
N ILE A 63 3.22 -6.59 7.03
CA ILE A 63 4.40 -6.84 7.87
C ILE A 63 4.01 -7.43 9.24
N ASN A 64 2.93 -6.94 9.86
CA ASN A 64 2.42 -7.52 11.10
C ASN A 64 1.92 -8.96 10.94
N ASN A 65 1.32 -9.29 9.79
CA ASN A 65 0.94 -10.66 9.48
C ASN A 65 2.18 -11.56 9.37
N SER A 66 3.19 -11.15 8.60
CA SER A 66 4.45 -11.86 8.47
C SER A 66 5.16 -12.04 9.82
N LYS A 67 5.16 -11.01 10.68
CA LYS A 67 5.72 -11.10 12.05
C LYS A 67 5.00 -12.12 12.93
N ARG A 68 3.68 -12.29 12.76
CA ARG A 68 2.86 -13.14 13.63
C ARG A 68 2.73 -14.57 13.16
N TYR A 69 2.69 -14.77 11.87
CA TYR A 69 2.33 -16.03 11.24
C TYR A 69 3.37 -16.55 10.27
N GLY A 70 4.26 -15.69 9.81
CA GLY A 70 5.36 -16.01 8.92
C GLY A 70 6.68 -16.26 9.64
N ALA A 71 7.77 -16.20 8.91
CA ALA A 71 9.13 -16.26 9.42
C ALA A 71 10.02 -15.23 8.73
N GLU A 72 11.08 -14.82 9.44
CA GLU A 72 12.11 -13.91 8.93
C GLU A 72 13.06 -14.62 7.93
N PRO A 73 13.63 -13.87 6.99
CA PRO A 73 13.47 -12.44 6.80
C PRO A 73 12.14 -12.10 6.12
N VAL A 74 11.62 -10.89 6.35
CA VAL A 74 10.52 -10.34 5.56
C VAL A 74 11.11 -9.54 4.40
N GLU A 75 10.78 -9.91 3.19
CA GLU A 75 11.22 -9.20 1.99
C GLU A 75 10.21 -8.15 1.60
N LEU A 76 10.68 -6.91 1.44
CA LEU A 76 9.88 -5.77 1.03
C LEU A 76 10.48 -5.18 -0.22
N SER A 77 9.68 -5.03 -1.27
CA SER A 77 10.12 -4.38 -2.51
C SER A 77 9.01 -3.53 -3.11
N ALA A 78 9.40 -2.54 -3.90
CA ALA A 78 8.50 -1.73 -4.70
C ALA A 78 9.12 -1.45 -6.06
N GLN A 79 8.33 -1.55 -7.12
CA GLN A 79 8.73 -1.26 -8.49
C GLN A 79 7.57 -0.68 -9.28
N ILE A 80 7.86 -0.05 -10.40
CA ILE A 80 6.84 0.38 -11.35
C ILE A 80 6.92 -0.51 -12.57
N GLU A 81 5.75 -1.05 -12.93
CA GLU A 81 5.55 -1.75 -14.19
C GLU A 81 4.45 -1.05 -14.96
N GLN A 82 4.79 -0.58 -16.15
CA GLN A 82 3.91 0.25 -16.96
C GLN A 82 3.45 1.50 -16.16
N ASP A 83 2.18 1.61 -15.87
CA ASP A 83 1.53 2.69 -15.11
C ASP A 83 1.04 2.22 -13.73
N ARG A 84 1.64 1.17 -13.17
CA ARG A 84 1.27 0.59 -11.88
C ARG A 84 2.45 0.50 -10.94
N LEU A 85 2.22 0.89 -9.70
CA LEU A 85 3.13 0.64 -8.59
C LEU A 85 2.85 -0.77 -8.04
N LEU A 86 3.85 -1.63 -8.09
CA LEU A 86 3.81 -2.94 -7.45
C LEU A 86 4.58 -2.88 -6.14
N ILE A 87 3.92 -3.25 -5.05
CA ILE A 87 4.56 -3.41 -3.73
C ILE A 87 4.42 -4.87 -3.33
N LYS A 88 5.53 -5.51 -3.00
CA LYS A 88 5.56 -6.90 -2.55
C LYS A 88 6.01 -6.97 -1.09
N VAL A 89 5.30 -7.79 -0.31
CA VAL A 89 5.70 -8.22 1.03
C VAL A 89 5.69 -9.73 1.03
N ALA A 90 6.83 -10.35 1.32
CA ALA A 90 6.97 -11.80 1.37
C ALA A 90 7.63 -12.24 2.68
N ASP A 91 7.20 -13.35 3.24
CA ASP A 91 7.82 -14.01 4.39
C ASP A 91 8.27 -15.44 4.05
N HIS A 92 8.97 -16.09 4.97
CA HIS A 92 9.49 -17.45 4.80
C HIS A 92 8.83 -18.44 5.78
N GLY A 93 7.58 -18.20 6.17
CA GLY A 93 6.81 -19.06 7.05
C GLY A 93 6.31 -20.34 6.35
N GLU A 94 5.35 -20.98 6.98
CA GLU A 94 4.73 -22.21 6.43
C GLU A 94 3.75 -21.94 5.28
N GLY A 95 3.39 -20.66 5.05
CA GLY A 95 2.35 -20.28 4.11
C GLY A 95 0.93 -20.58 4.63
N ILE A 96 -0.02 -20.61 3.72
CA ILE A 96 -1.45 -20.81 4.01
C ILE A 96 -2.02 -21.80 3.00
N PRO A 97 -2.89 -22.75 3.42
CA PRO A 97 -3.60 -23.59 2.47
C PRO A 97 -4.33 -22.76 1.43
N GLU A 98 -4.18 -23.09 0.14
CA GLU A 98 -4.71 -22.27 -0.96
C GLU A 98 -6.24 -22.06 -0.89
N ASP A 99 -6.95 -23.08 -0.42
CA ASP A 99 -8.40 -23.05 -0.18
C ASP A 99 -8.85 -22.09 0.92
N GLN A 100 -7.92 -21.60 1.76
CA GLN A 100 -8.19 -20.67 2.86
C GLN A 100 -7.82 -19.21 2.55
N ILE A 101 -7.07 -18.96 1.47
CA ILE A 101 -6.54 -17.62 1.17
C ILE A 101 -7.69 -16.61 0.95
N GLU A 102 -8.71 -16.97 0.17
CA GLU A 102 -9.85 -16.09 -0.08
C GLU A 102 -10.66 -15.79 1.18
N ASP A 103 -10.87 -16.80 2.02
CA ASP A 103 -11.61 -16.64 3.27
C ASP A 103 -10.89 -15.69 4.24
N LEU A 104 -9.55 -15.72 4.28
CA LEU A 104 -8.77 -14.86 5.17
C LEU A 104 -8.83 -13.37 4.81
N MET A 105 -9.26 -13.01 3.60
CA MET A 105 -9.53 -11.63 3.20
C MET A 105 -10.88 -11.11 3.73
N GLN A 106 -11.75 -11.99 4.25
CA GLN A 106 -13.01 -11.59 4.87
C GLN A 106 -12.78 -11.04 6.29
N PRO A 107 -13.54 -10.01 6.71
CA PRO A 107 -13.45 -9.47 8.06
C PRO A 107 -13.75 -10.56 9.13
N PHE A 108 -12.95 -10.57 10.20
CA PHE A 108 -13.09 -11.48 11.35
C PHE A 108 -12.81 -12.96 11.08
N VAL A 109 -12.45 -13.33 9.84
CA VAL A 109 -12.02 -14.69 9.54
C VAL A 109 -10.57 -14.89 9.97
N ARG A 110 -10.27 -16.08 10.50
CA ARG A 110 -8.94 -16.48 10.98
C ARG A 110 -8.66 -17.90 10.52
N GLY A 111 -7.46 -18.10 9.99
CA GLY A 111 -7.00 -19.45 9.63
C GLY A 111 -6.89 -20.39 10.84
N ASN A 112 -6.87 -21.68 10.60
CA ASN A 112 -6.80 -22.70 11.66
C ASN A 112 -5.51 -22.59 12.50
N SER A 113 -4.38 -22.28 11.90
CA SER A 113 -3.10 -22.03 12.59
C SER A 113 -3.10 -20.75 13.44
N ALA A 114 -3.97 -19.79 13.12
CA ALA A 114 -4.08 -18.51 13.82
C ALA A 114 -4.96 -18.54 15.07
N ARG A 115 -5.61 -19.67 15.40
CA ARG A 115 -6.50 -19.77 16.57
C ARG A 115 -5.76 -19.64 17.90
N THR A 116 -4.48 -20.02 17.94
CA THR A 116 -3.63 -19.92 19.13
C THR A 116 -2.95 -18.57 19.29
N VAL A 117 -2.87 -17.77 18.22
CA VAL A 117 -2.22 -16.45 18.21
C VAL A 117 -3.28 -15.35 18.35
N GLN A 118 -3.10 -14.44 19.29
CA GLN A 118 -4.06 -13.35 19.52
C GLN A 118 -4.10 -12.38 18.33
N GLY A 119 -5.26 -12.27 17.66
CA GLY A 119 -5.48 -11.35 16.52
C GLY A 119 -6.96 -11.09 16.28
N SER A 120 -7.30 -9.98 15.65
CA SER A 120 -8.68 -9.56 15.39
C SER A 120 -9.29 -10.18 14.12
N GLY A 121 -8.50 -10.76 13.23
CA GLY A 121 -8.97 -11.21 11.91
C GLY A 121 -9.31 -10.05 10.96
N LEU A 122 -8.85 -8.84 11.24
CA LEU A 122 -9.13 -7.65 10.42
C LEU A 122 -7.96 -7.25 9.51
N GLY A 123 -6.75 -7.78 9.73
CA GLY A 123 -5.54 -7.31 9.04
C GLY A 123 -5.65 -7.37 7.51
N LEU A 124 -5.97 -8.54 6.95
CA LEU A 124 -6.09 -8.71 5.49
C LEU A 124 -7.34 -8.02 4.93
N ALA A 125 -8.44 -7.96 5.68
CA ALA A 125 -9.62 -7.21 5.29
C ALA A 125 -9.34 -5.70 5.18
N ILE A 126 -8.51 -5.14 6.09
CA ILE A 126 -8.03 -3.76 6.01
C ILE A 126 -7.17 -3.57 4.76
N VAL A 127 -6.24 -4.49 4.50
CA VAL A 127 -5.40 -4.46 3.29
C VAL A 127 -6.28 -4.42 2.04
N LYS A 128 -7.22 -5.36 1.90
CA LYS A 128 -8.13 -5.43 0.75
C LYS A 128 -8.91 -4.13 0.56
N ARG A 129 -9.50 -3.59 1.63
CA ARG A 129 -10.26 -2.33 1.59
C ARG A 129 -9.41 -1.16 1.13
N ILE A 130 -8.18 -1.02 1.63
CA ILE A 130 -7.28 0.09 1.24
C ILE A 130 -6.87 -0.06 -0.23
N VAL A 131 -6.61 -1.27 -0.69
CA VAL A 131 -6.33 -1.55 -2.11
C VAL A 131 -7.51 -1.13 -2.99
N ASP A 132 -8.74 -1.47 -2.59
CA ASP A 132 -9.96 -1.10 -3.32
C ASP A 132 -10.16 0.43 -3.39
N ILE A 133 -9.90 1.16 -2.28
CA ILE A 133 -9.96 2.63 -2.25
C ILE A 133 -8.96 3.27 -3.23
N HIS A 134 -7.82 2.60 -3.47
CA HIS A 134 -6.83 3.04 -4.45
C HIS A 134 -7.10 2.50 -5.86
N SER A 135 -8.25 1.86 -6.12
CA SER A 135 -8.56 1.19 -7.40
C SER A 135 -7.47 0.20 -7.82
N GLY A 136 -6.90 -0.47 -6.84
CA GLY A 136 -5.82 -1.43 -6.98
C GLY A 136 -6.28 -2.88 -7.00
N GLU A 137 -5.31 -3.77 -7.03
CA GLU A 137 -5.48 -5.22 -6.99
C GLU A 137 -4.56 -5.81 -5.94
N LEU A 138 -5.04 -6.85 -5.24
CA LEU A 138 -4.29 -7.59 -4.24
C LEU A 138 -4.19 -9.05 -4.65
N TYR A 139 -2.97 -9.55 -4.75
CA TYR A 139 -2.66 -10.95 -5.01
C TYR A 139 -1.96 -11.52 -3.79
N ILE A 140 -2.46 -12.66 -3.30
CA ILE A 140 -1.85 -13.39 -2.18
C ILE A 140 -1.69 -14.84 -2.61
N HIS A 141 -0.49 -15.37 -2.47
CA HIS A 141 -0.17 -16.76 -2.77
C HIS A 141 1.01 -17.23 -1.92
N ASN A 142 1.22 -18.54 -1.89
CA ASN A 142 2.42 -19.09 -1.26
C ASN A 142 3.64 -18.85 -2.15
N GLY A 143 4.73 -18.40 -1.54
CA GLY A 143 5.98 -18.17 -2.24
C GLY A 143 6.64 -19.49 -2.70
N PRO A 144 7.49 -19.45 -3.73
CA PRO A 144 8.15 -20.65 -4.28
C PRO A 144 9.14 -21.29 -3.30
N GLU A 145 9.66 -20.52 -2.36
CA GLU A 145 10.58 -20.99 -1.31
C GLU A 145 9.87 -21.20 0.04
N GLY A 146 8.53 -21.22 0.03
CA GLY A 146 7.69 -21.24 1.23
C GLY A 146 7.27 -19.83 1.65
N GLY A 147 6.46 -19.75 2.71
CA GLY A 147 5.92 -18.49 3.21
C GLY A 147 4.77 -17.93 2.38
N LEU A 148 4.34 -16.73 2.73
CA LEU A 148 3.25 -16.01 2.06
C LEU A 148 3.83 -14.81 1.30
N GLU A 149 3.44 -14.67 0.05
CA GLU A 149 3.74 -13.51 -0.77
C GLU A 149 2.46 -12.73 -1.04
N ALA A 150 2.46 -11.46 -0.67
CA ALA A 150 1.39 -10.50 -0.96
C ALA A 150 1.90 -9.44 -1.92
N ILE A 151 1.25 -9.31 -3.08
CA ILE A 151 1.56 -8.30 -4.10
C ILE A 151 0.38 -7.36 -4.21
N ILE A 152 0.67 -6.07 -4.01
CA ILE A 152 -0.28 -4.98 -4.20
C ILE A 152 0.06 -4.27 -5.50
N SER A 153 -0.92 -4.11 -6.37
CA SER A 153 -0.80 -3.39 -7.65
C SER A 153 -1.72 -2.18 -7.64
N LEU A 154 -1.15 -0.98 -7.63
CA LEU A 154 -1.88 0.28 -7.59
C LEU A 154 -1.67 1.07 -8.89
N PRO A 155 -2.73 1.65 -9.50
CA PRO A 155 -2.56 2.57 -10.59
C PRO A 155 -1.82 3.82 -10.10
N ILE A 156 -0.79 4.25 -10.83
CA ILE A 156 -0.11 5.50 -10.55
C ILE A 156 -0.70 6.61 -11.41
N HIS A 157 -1.26 7.62 -10.76
CA HIS A 157 -1.47 8.90 -11.41
C HIS A 157 -0.17 9.68 -11.18
N GLN A 158 0.65 9.77 -12.22
CA GLN A 158 1.79 10.69 -12.17
C GLN A 158 1.21 12.09 -11.95
N ALA A 159 1.75 12.85 -10.99
CA ALA A 159 1.49 14.26 -10.94
C ALA A 159 1.92 14.81 -12.30
N GLU A 160 1.00 15.32 -13.11
CA GLU A 160 1.39 16.05 -14.30
C GLU A 160 2.38 17.12 -13.83
N PRO A 161 3.58 17.23 -14.46
CA PRO A 161 4.47 18.34 -14.13
C PRO A 161 3.62 19.59 -14.30
N GLU A 162 3.54 20.43 -13.27
CA GLU A 162 2.89 21.74 -13.38
C GLU A 162 3.39 22.34 -14.67
N GLN A 163 2.55 22.30 -15.70
CA GLN A 163 2.79 23.10 -16.88
C GLN A 163 2.75 24.52 -16.34
N THR A 164 3.94 25.08 -16.12
CA THR A 164 4.11 26.53 -16.05
C THR A 164 3.43 27.03 -17.29
N ALA A 165 2.18 27.45 -17.12
CA ALA A 165 1.36 28.00 -18.19
C ALA A 165 2.09 29.23 -18.69
N THR A 166 2.90 29.03 -19.71
CA THR A 166 3.45 30.14 -20.48
C THR A 166 2.22 30.82 -21.07
N PRO A 167 1.91 32.08 -20.68
CA PRO A 167 0.69 32.74 -21.12
C PRO A 167 0.61 32.67 -22.63
N THR A 168 -0.47 32.07 -23.11
CA THR A 168 -0.71 31.93 -24.54
C THR A 168 -0.80 33.30 -25.20
N THR A 169 -0.50 33.37 -26.49
CA THR A 169 -0.62 34.62 -27.28
C THR A 169 -2.00 35.26 -27.11
N LEU A 170 -3.05 34.47 -26.85
CA LEU A 170 -4.40 34.93 -26.57
C LEU A 170 -4.54 35.64 -25.21
N ASP A 171 -3.81 35.20 -24.18
CA ASP A 171 -3.83 35.85 -22.86
C ASP A 171 -3.11 37.19 -22.91
N LYS A 172 -2.05 37.30 -23.69
CA LYS A 172 -1.35 38.58 -23.96
C LYS A 172 -2.22 39.57 -24.73
N ILE A 173 -3.02 39.09 -25.69
CA ILE A 173 -3.97 39.93 -26.42
C ILE A 173 -5.11 40.41 -25.53
N ARG A 174 -5.66 39.57 -24.65
CA ARG A 174 -6.68 39.93 -23.70
C ARG A 174 -6.23 41.01 -22.71
N GLN A 175 -5.01 40.92 -22.17
CA GLN A 175 -4.44 41.93 -21.29
C GLN A 175 -4.19 43.28 -22.01
N SER A 176 -3.89 43.25 -23.30
CA SER A 176 -3.68 44.47 -24.10
C SER A 176 -4.98 45.22 -24.41
N ILE A 177 -6.12 44.52 -24.42
CA ILE A 177 -7.44 45.16 -24.76
C ILE A 177 -8.13 45.75 -23.52
N THR A 178 -7.84 45.24 -22.30
CA THR A 178 -8.46 45.72 -21.05
C THR A 178 -7.71 46.86 -20.38
N GLY A 179 -6.62 47.34 -20.93
CA GLY A 179 -5.79 48.43 -20.37
C GLY A 179 -6.07 49.84 -20.93
N HIS A 180 -7.16 50.04 -21.71
CA HIS A 180 -7.52 51.33 -22.26
C HIS A 180 -9.02 51.58 -22.06
N PHE A 181 -9.39 51.92 -20.82
CA PHE A 181 -10.56 52.77 -20.49
C PHE A 181 -10.30 53.48 -19.17
#